data_3d8b5e709ed48d91ef060f6cd453fdb6
#
_entry.id   3d8b5e709ed48d91ef060f6cd453fdb6
#
_cell.length_a   1.000
_cell.length_b   1.000
_cell.length_c   1.000
_cell.angle_alpha   90.00
_cell.angle_beta   90.00
_cell.angle_gamma   90.00
#
_symmetry.space_group_name_H-M   'P 1'
#
loop_
_entity.id
_entity.type
_entity.pdbx_description
1 polymer ?
#
loop_
_entity_poly.entity_id
_entity_poly.type
_entity_poly.pdbx_seq_one_letter_code
_entity_poly.pdbx_strand_id
1 'polypeptide(L)'
;EWLEERSKSRKKNNPFLLYVSFIAPHFPLIVPNEYYDLYKNIDLPKLKKFNPELVNHPWWLAFNKSITFDKYFRDDLHRREAIISYLGLCTFVDKLIGDVLDRLEAISLQNNTNILFLSDHGENLGARGLWGKSVMYEESIGIPMILVGESVPKGLVVKTPVSLIDVFPSILDFFNIKKIDGNLGESLFQIAQ
;
A
#
# COMPACT_ATOMS: atom_id res chain seq x y z
N GLU A 1 -22.75 4.32 -2.42
CA GLU A 1 -23.97 4.09 -1.63
C GLU A 1 -23.77 4.57 -0.18
N TRP A 2 -22.91 3.95 0.65
CA TRP A 2 -22.73 4.37 2.06
C TRP A 2 -22.33 5.85 2.21
N LEU A 3 -21.41 6.35 1.41
CA LEU A 3 -21.00 7.75 1.40
C LEU A 3 -22.15 8.69 1.05
N GLU A 4 -23.04 8.29 0.14
CA GLU A 4 -24.22 9.05 -0.24
C GLU A 4 -25.25 9.15 0.88
N GLU A 5 -25.53 8.01 1.51
CA GLU A 5 -26.44 7.95 2.66
C GLU A 5 -25.89 8.80 3.81
N ARG A 6 -24.59 8.72 4.05
CA ARG A 6 -23.91 9.48 5.08
C ARG A 6 -23.93 10.99 4.81
N SER A 7 -23.73 11.40 3.54
CA SER A 7 -23.80 12.82 3.17
C SER A 7 -25.18 13.43 3.42
N LYS A 8 -26.26 12.65 3.17
CA LYS A 8 -27.65 13.08 3.41
C LYS A 8 -28.03 13.11 4.88
N SER A 9 -27.50 12.21 5.69
CA SER A 9 -27.82 12.07 7.13
C SER A 9 -26.88 12.88 8.04
N ARG A 10 -25.89 13.59 7.48
CA ARG A 10 -24.83 14.24 8.25
C ARG A 10 -25.36 15.39 9.10
N LYS A 11 -25.37 15.21 10.40
CA LYS A 11 -25.43 16.33 11.35
C LYS A 11 -24.07 17.05 11.30
N LYS A 12 -24.09 18.38 11.24
CA LYS A 12 -22.92 19.25 11.02
C LYS A 12 -21.70 18.96 11.93
N ASN A 13 -21.90 18.29 13.06
CA ASN A 13 -20.88 18.00 14.08
C ASN A 13 -20.70 16.50 14.34
N ASN A 14 -21.01 15.63 13.38
CA ASN A 14 -20.84 14.19 13.55
C ASN A 14 -19.85 13.66 12.50
N PRO A 15 -18.53 13.75 12.76
CA PRO A 15 -17.51 13.23 11.85
C PRO A 15 -17.61 11.70 11.72
N PHE A 16 -17.02 11.14 10.69
CA PHE A 16 -16.94 9.70 10.50
C PHE A 16 -15.51 9.27 10.16
N LEU A 17 -15.18 8.05 10.46
CA LEU A 17 -14.04 7.33 9.95
C LEU A 17 -14.55 6.25 8.99
N LEU A 18 -14.03 6.21 7.77
CA LEU A 18 -14.29 5.17 6.81
C LEU A 18 -13.00 4.45 6.47
N TYR A 19 -12.97 3.15 6.69
CA TYR A 19 -11.88 2.28 6.27
C TYR A 19 -12.30 1.55 4.98
N VAL A 20 -11.57 1.78 3.89
CA VAL A 20 -11.77 1.10 2.61
C VAL A 20 -10.57 0.21 2.35
N SER A 21 -10.79 -1.07 2.14
CA SER A 21 -9.74 -2.05 1.94
C SER A 21 -9.90 -2.76 0.61
N PHE A 22 -8.80 -2.91 -0.12
CA PHE A 22 -8.71 -3.70 -1.34
C PHE A 22 -7.73 -4.86 -1.09
N ILE A 23 -8.12 -6.07 -1.46
CA ILE A 23 -7.23 -7.25 -1.37
C ILE A 23 -6.18 -7.20 -2.47
N ALA A 24 -6.57 -6.79 -3.69
CA ALA A 24 -5.61 -6.58 -4.77
C ALA A 24 -4.62 -5.46 -4.39
N PRO A 25 -3.37 -5.54 -4.83
CA PRO A 25 -2.77 -6.47 -5.80
C PRO A 25 -2.23 -7.79 -5.19
N HIS A 26 -2.67 -8.19 -4.00
CA HIS A 26 -2.30 -9.47 -3.38
C HIS A 26 -2.67 -10.65 -4.30
N PHE A 27 -1.90 -11.73 -4.26
CA PHE A 27 -2.23 -12.94 -5.02
C PHE A 27 -3.60 -13.54 -4.61
N PRO A 28 -4.30 -14.30 -5.49
CA PRO A 28 -3.85 -14.74 -6.83
C PRO A 28 -3.73 -13.59 -7.83
N LEU A 29 -2.67 -13.63 -8.67
CA LEU A 29 -2.38 -12.59 -9.64
C LEU A 29 -3.29 -12.72 -10.88
N ILE A 30 -4.59 -12.56 -10.66
CA ILE A 30 -5.64 -12.62 -11.68
C ILE A 30 -6.13 -11.20 -11.93
N VAL A 31 -5.90 -10.72 -13.13
CA VAL A 31 -6.18 -9.33 -13.53
C VAL A 31 -7.09 -9.29 -14.75
N PRO A 32 -8.01 -8.32 -14.88
CA PRO A 32 -8.77 -8.13 -16.11
C PRO A 32 -7.86 -7.84 -17.30
N ASN A 33 -8.20 -8.37 -18.46
CA ASN A 33 -7.36 -8.30 -19.66
C ASN A 33 -6.96 -6.87 -20.04
N GLU A 34 -7.86 -5.91 -19.88
CA GLU A 34 -7.60 -4.49 -20.19
C GLU A 34 -6.41 -3.91 -19.37
N TYR A 35 -6.23 -4.35 -18.12
CA TYR A 35 -5.10 -3.90 -17.28
C TYR A 35 -3.83 -4.73 -17.57
N TYR A 36 -3.95 -6.02 -17.88
CA TYR A 36 -2.84 -6.85 -18.32
C TYR A 36 -2.22 -6.31 -19.61
N ASP A 37 -3.05 -5.95 -20.56
CA ASP A 37 -2.65 -5.47 -21.87
C ASP A 37 -1.83 -4.17 -21.83
N LEU A 38 -1.98 -3.35 -20.79
CA LEU A 38 -1.15 -2.16 -20.59
C LEU A 38 0.33 -2.49 -20.41
N TYR A 39 0.65 -3.67 -19.89
CA TYR A 39 2.00 -4.05 -19.48
C TYR A 39 2.62 -5.20 -20.28
N LYS A 40 1.87 -5.87 -21.14
CA LYS A 40 2.33 -7.07 -21.87
C LYS A 40 3.58 -6.86 -22.71
N ASN A 41 3.80 -5.64 -23.22
CA ASN A 41 4.90 -5.30 -24.12
C ASN A 41 5.98 -4.42 -23.48
N ILE A 42 5.92 -4.16 -22.17
CA ILE A 42 6.94 -3.34 -21.50
C ILE A 42 8.21 -4.13 -21.24
N ASP A 43 9.33 -3.43 -21.22
CA ASP A 43 10.58 -3.98 -20.70
C ASP A 43 10.55 -3.96 -19.16
N LEU A 44 10.62 -5.14 -18.57
CA LEU A 44 10.67 -5.26 -17.13
C LEU A 44 12.08 -4.94 -16.61
N PRO A 45 12.19 -4.25 -15.45
CA PRO A 45 13.47 -4.01 -14.84
C PRO A 45 14.14 -5.34 -14.45
N LYS A 46 15.46 -5.35 -14.46
CA LYS A 46 16.21 -6.53 -14.00
C LYS A 46 15.94 -6.78 -12.53
N LEU A 47 15.52 -8.00 -12.22
CA LEU A 47 15.28 -8.41 -10.84
C LEU A 47 16.59 -8.45 -10.05
N LYS A 48 16.53 -8.00 -8.80
CA LYS A 48 17.66 -8.13 -7.86
C LYS A 48 17.93 -9.61 -7.65
N LYS A 49 19.20 -10.02 -7.77
CA LYS A 49 19.64 -11.38 -7.50
C LYS A 49 19.94 -11.57 -6.01
N PHE A 50 19.70 -12.78 -5.53
CA PHE A 50 20.17 -13.15 -4.19
C PHE A 50 21.68 -13.23 -4.18
N ASN A 51 22.32 -12.54 -3.23
CA ASN A 51 23.77 -12.66 -2.99
C ASN A 51 23.99 -13.26 -1.60
N PRO A 52 24.39 -14.54 -1.51
CA PRO A 52 24.65 -15.21 -0.23
C PRO A 52 25.80 -14.59 0.56
N GLU A 53 26.74 -13.90 -0.09
CA GLU A 53 27.87 -13.24 0.58
C GLU A 53 27.46 -12.04 1.44
N LEU A 54 26.30 -11.45 1.13
CA LEU A 54 25.74 -10.34 1.92
C LEU A 54 24.90 -10.82 3.12
N VAL A 55 24.74 -12.14 3.28
CA VAL A 55 23.91 -12.72 4.34
C VAL A 55 24.79 -13.49 5.32
N ASN A 56 25.09 -12.86 6.44
CA ASN A 56 26.05 -13.37 7.42
C ASN A 56 25.44 -14.38 8.42
N HIS A 57 24.15 -14.67 8.37
CA HIS A 57 23.50 -15.53 9.35
C HIS A 57 23.00 -16.84 8.73
N PRO A 58 23.44 -18.00 9.21
CA PRO A 58 23.09 -19.32 8.64
C PRO A 58 21.58 -19.58 8.62
N TRP A 59 20.87 -19.18 9.67
CA TRP A 59 19.40 -19.29 9.74
C TRP A 59 18.71 -18.51 8.62
N TRP A 60 19.16 -17.27 8.37
CA TRP A 60 18.60 -16.44 7.31
C TRP A 60 18.82 -17.05 5.92
N LEU A 61 20.00 -17.62 5.68
CA LEU A 61 20.29 -18.37 4.44
C LEU A 61 19.36 -19.58 4.28
N ALA A 62 19.16 -20.34 5.34
CA ALA A 62 18.26 -21.51 5.32
C ALA A 62 16.80 -21.07 5.11
N PHE A 63 16.35 -20.02 5.78
CA PHE A 63 15.02 -19.46 5.63
C PHE A 63 14.76 -18.99 4.20
N ASN A 64 15.65 -18.18 3.63
CA ASN A 64 15.52 -17.72 2.24
C ASN A 64 15.40 -18.89 1.25
N LYS A 65 16.21 -19.94 1.41
CA LYS A 65 16.13 -21.15 0.57
C LYS A 65 14.78 -21.85 0.69
N SER A 66 14.19 -21.87 1.87
CA SER A 66 12.91 -22.54 2.12
C SER A 66 11.73 -21.80 1.50
N ILE A 67 11.76 -20.45 1.47
CA ILE A 67 10.66 -19.58 0.97
C ILE A 67 10.87 -19.11 -0.47
N THR A 68 11.85 -19.63 -1.20
CA THR A 68 12.06 -19.30 -2.60
C THR A 68 11.01 -19.99 -3.46
N PHE A 69 9.92 -19.28 -3.76
CA PHE A 69 8.83 -19.79 -4.59
C PHE A 69 9.11 -19.69 -6.09
N ASP A 70 10.17 -19.01 -6.49
CA ASP A 70 10.58 -18.84 -7.89
C ASP A 70 10.74 -20.16 -8.65
N LYS A 71 11.12 -21.24 -7.94
CA LYS A 71 11.24 -22.60 -8.45
C LYS A 71 9.92 -23.21 -8.96
N TYR A 72 8.77 -22.65 -8.62
CA TYR A 72 7.47 -23.15 -9.07
C TYR A 72 7.03 -22.55 -10.41
N PHE A 73 7.73 -21.55 -10.91
CA PHE A 73 7.49 -21.04 -12.25
C PHE A 73 8.08 -22.00 -13.28
N ARG A 74 7.33 -22.28 -14.35
CA ARG A 74 7.75 -23.20 -15.43
C ARG A 74 8.96 -22.67 -16.19
N ASP A 75 8.96 -21.37 -16.46
CA ASP A 75 9.93 -20.68 -17.28
C ASP A 75 9.91 -19.16 -17.01
N ASP A 76 10.77 -18.44 -17.70
CA ASP A 76 10.86 -16.97 -17.60
C ASP A 76 9.61 -16.27 -18.13
N LEU A 77 8.91 -16.86 -19.10
CA LEU A 77 7.67 -16.30 -19.62
C LEU A 77 6.58 -16.33 -18.55
N HIS A 78 6.39 -17.46 -17.88
CA HIS A 78 5.41 -17.59 -16.79
C HIS A 78 5.71 -16.64 -15.63
N ARG A 79 6.99 -16.42 -15.31
CA ARG A 79 7.42 -15.42 -14.31
C ARG A 79 7.09 -14.00 -14.78
N ARG A 80 7.34 -13.70 -16.05
CA ARG A 80 7.00 -12.42 -16.67
C ARG A 80 5.50 -12.16 -16.61
N GLU A 81 4.66 -13.14 -16.95
CA GLU A 81 3.21 -13.04 -16.90
C GLU A 81 2.73 -12.70 -15.48
N ALA A 82 3.31 -13.29 -14.45
CA ALA A 82 2.98 -12.98 -13.05
C ALA A 82 3.33 -11.53 -12.70
N ILE A 83 4.50 -11.03 -13.11
CA ILE A 83 4.91 -9.63 -12.86
C ILE A 83 3.96 -8.65 -13.57
N ILE A 84 3.64 -8.91 -14.83
CA ILE A 84 2.72 -8.07 -15.62
C ILE A 84 1.33 -8.06 -14.99
N SER A 85 0.85 -9.22 -14.53
CA SER A 85 -0.44 -9.32 -13.84
C SER A 85 -0.46 -8.50 -12.54
N TYR A 86 0.62 -8.50 -11.78
CA TYR A 86 0.74 -7.66 -10.59
C TYR A 86 0.69 -6.17 -10.92
N LEU A 87 1.43 -5.72 -11.93
CA LEU A 87 1.41 -4.32 -12.39
C LEU A 87 0.01 -3.92 -12.86
N GLY A 88 -0.67 -4.79 -13.61
CA GLY A 88 -2.06 -4.59 -14.01
C GLY A 88 -3.01 -4.50 -12.83
N LEU A 89 -2.83 -5.33 -11.80
CA LEU A 89 -3.60 -5.25 -10.55
C LEU A 89 -3.35 -3.94 -9.80
N CYS A 90 -2.13 -3.41 -9.79
CA CYS A 90 -1.85 -2.10 -9.22
C CYS A 90 -2.66 -1.00 -9.92
N THR A 91 -2.68 -1.00 -11.26
CA THR A 91 -3.48 -0.03 -12.03
C THR A 91 -4.98 -0.22 -11.82
N PHE A 92 -5.44 -1.47 -11.68
CA PHE A 92 -6.83 -1.75 -11.35
C PHE A 92 -7.22 -1.18 -9.97
N VAL A 93 -6.38 -1.35 -8.96
CA VAL A 93 -6.62 -0.77 -7.61
C VAL A 93 -6.59 0.76 -7.66
N ASP A 94 -5.65 1.36 -8.41
CA ASP A 94 -5.60 2.80 -8.60
C ASP A 94 -6.90 3.36 -9.18
N LYS A 95 -7.46 2.66 -10.18
CA LYS A 95 -8.76 2.99 -10.75
C LYS A 95 -9.88 2.91 -9.70
N LEU A 96 -9.90 1.88 -8.85
CA LEU A 96 -10.92 1.74 -7.79
C LEU A 96 -10.79 2.83 -6.73
N ILE A 97 -9.57 3.25 -6.40
CA ILE A 97 -9.31 4.40 -5.53
C ILE A 97 -9.85 5.68 -6.17
N GLY A 98 -9.58 5.89 -7.45
CA GLY A 98 -10.14 6.98 -8.23
C GLY A 98 -11.66 7.07 -8.12
N ASP A 99 -12.37 5.95 -8.26
CA ASP A 99 -13.83 5.90 -8.13
C ASP A 99 -14.33 6.35 -6.74
N VAL A 100 -13.59 6.04 -5.69
CA VAL A 100 -13.91 6.50 -4.32
C VAL A 100 -13.69 8.00 -4.20
N LEU A 101 -12.58 8.52 -4.75
CA LEU A 101 -12.27 9.96 -4.72
C LEU A 101 -13.26 10.78 -5.55
N ASP A 102 -13.59 10.33 -6.75
CA ASP A 102 -14.61 10.95 -7.61
C ASP A 102 -15.96 11.00 -6.90
N ARG A 103 -16.26 9.95 -6.14
CA ARG A 103 -17.51 9.94 -5.36
C ARG A 103 -17.49 10.94 -4.22
N LEU A 104 -16.38 11.09 -3.50
CA LEU A 104 -16.24 12.13 -2.47
C LEU A 104 -16.42 13.53 -3.06
N GLU A 105 -15.87 13.77 -4.24
CA GLU A 105 -16.03 15.04 -4.96
C GLU A 105 -17.50 15.29 -5.35
N ALA A 106 -18.15 14.30 -5.97
CA ALA A 106 -19.54 14.41 -6.43
C ALA A 106 -20.54 14.72 -5.31
N ILE A 107 -20.23 14.36 -4.06
CA ILE A 107 -21.04 14.67 -2.87
C ILE A 107 -20.47 15.83 -2.03
N SER A 108 -19.50 16.57 -2.57
CA SER A 108 -18.87 17.75 -1.96
C SER A 108 -18.26 17.50 -0.57
N LEU A 109 -17.67 16.33 -0.35
CA LEU A 109 -16.98 15.96 0.88
C LEU A 109 -15.45 16.05 0.78
N GLN A 110 -14.86 16.17 -0.40
CA GLN A 110 -13.42 16.17 -0.64
C GLN A 110 -12.66 17.22 0.18
N ASN A 111 -13.22 18.42 0.33
CA ASN A 111 -12.60 19.53 1.06
C ASN A 111 -12.78 19.46 2.59
N ASN A 112 -13.50 18.46 3.09
CA ASN A 112 -13.73 18.25 4.51
C ASN A 112 -13.48 16.77 4.89
N THR A 113 -12.51 16.17 4.24
CA THR A 113 -12.12 14.79 4.50
C THR A 113 -10.60 14.70 4.42
N ASN A 114 -9.98 14.20 5.47
CA ASN A 114 -8.59 13.78 5.37
C ASN A 114 -8.54 12.34 4.83
N ILE A 115 -7.60 12.11 3.95
CA ILE A 115 -7.42 10.81 3.29
C ILE A 115 -6.02 10.31 3.61
N LEU A 116 -5.92 9.11 4.15
CA LEU A 116 -4.68 8.41 4.35
C LEU A 116 -4.67 7.17 3.45
N PHE A 117 -3.80 7.17 2.44
CA PHE A 117 -3.53 6.02 1.59
C PHE A 117 -2.27 5.32 2.08
N LEU A 118 -2.38 4.00 2.23
CA LEU A 118 -1.26 3.16 2.66
C LEU A 118 -1.47 1.70 2.21
N SER A 119 -0.43 0.88 2.37
CA SER A 119 -0.51 -0.58 2.29
C SER A 119 -0.07 -1.20 3.62
N ASP A 120 -0.47 -2.44 3.90
CA ASP A 120 -0.03 -3.22 5.06
C ASP A 120 1.38 -3.80 4.87
N HIS A 121 1.76 -4.15 3.64
CA HIS A 121 3.09 -4.64 3.25
C HIS A 121 3.32 -4.44 1.75
N GLY A 122 4.55 -4.68 1.31
CA GLY A 122 4.93 -4.70 -0.09
C GLY A 122 4.86 -6.10 -0.71
N GLU A 123 5.56 -6.28 -1.84
CA GLU A 123 5.62 -7.52 -2.61
C GLU A 123 7.04 -7.70 -3.20
N ASN A 124 7.66 -8.86 -2.98
CA ASN A 124 9.01 -9.14 -3.50
C ASN A 124 9.06 -9.30 -5.03
N LEU A 125 7.97 -9.75 -5.63
CA LEU A 125 7.74 -9.84 -7.07
C LEU A 125 8.93 -10.45 -7.85
N GLY A 126 9.49 -11.54 -7.34
CA GLY A 126 10.62 -12.25 -7.94
C GLY A 126 12.00 -11.71 -7.56
N ALA A 127 12.11 -10.61 -6.83
CA ALA A 127 13.39 -10.12 -6.34
C ALA A 127 14.06 -11.21 -5.46
N ARG A 128 15.32 -11.55 -5.75
CA ARG A 128 16.08 -12.62 -5.08
C ARG A 128 15.43 -14.01 -5.15
N GLY A 129 14.52 -14.25 -6.11
CA GLY A 129 13.71 -15.46 -6.21
C GLY A 129 12.58 -15.53 -5.18
N LEU A 130 12.27 -14.41 -4.50
CA LEU A 130 11.23 -14.32 -3.48
C LEU A 130 9.93 -13.76 -4.08
N TRP A 131 8.81 -14.29 -3.63
CA TRP A 131 7.47 -13.85 -4.00
C TRP A 131 6.63 -13.67 -2.74
N GLY A 132 5.72 -12.71 -2.75
CA GLY A 132 4.98 -12.32 -1.56
C GLY A 132 5.83 -11.49 -0.60
N LYS A 133 5.57 -11.66 0.67
CA LYS A 133 6.18 -10.94 1.80
C LYS A 133 6.85 -11.96 2.75
N SER A 134 6.97 -11.64 4.01
CA SER A 134 7.53 -12.45 5.11
C SER A 134 9.04 -12.34 5.25
N VAL A 135 9.62 -11.29 4.69
CA VAL A 135 11.05 -10.95 4.80
C VAL A 135 11.20 -9.45 5.11
N MET A 136 12.40 -9.04 5.54
CA MET A 136 12.70 -7.65 5.88
C MET A 136 13.44 -6.90 4.74
N TYR A 137 13.25 -7.33 3.50
CA TYR A 137 13.73 -6.56 2.36
C TYR A 137 12.79 -5.39 2.06
N GLU A 138 13.35 -4.33 1.48
CA GLU A 138 12.63 -3.10 1.14
C GLU A 138 11.38 -3.39 0.29
N GLU A 139 11.47 -4.36 -0.63
CA GLU A 139 10.35 -4.76 -1.46
C GLU A 139 9.16 -5.32 -0.66
N SER A 140 9.42 -5.84 0.54
CA SER A 140 8.40 -6.41 1.43
C SER A 140 7.90 -5.42 2.48
N ILE A 141 8.77 -4.57 3.02
CA ILE A 141 8.45 -3.66 4.15
C ILE A 141 8.25 -2.21 3.73
N GLY A 142 8.80 -1.81 2.57
CA GLY A 142 8.62 -0.47 2.02
C GLY A 142 7.21 -0.32 1.46
N ILE A 143 6.37 0.46 2.15
CA ILE A 143 4.99 0.70 1.76
C ILE A 143 4.77 2.16 1.36
N PRO A 144 3.85 2.46 0.46
CA PRO A 144 3.40 3.82 0.23
C PRO A 144 2.66 4.34 1.47
N MET A 145 2.85 5.63 1.78
CA MET A 145 2.05 6.34 2.77
C MET A 145 1.83 7.78 2.30
N ILE A 146 0.59 8.12 1.99
CA ILE A 146 0.21 9.42 1.45
C ILE A 146 -0.91 10.01 2.29
N LEU A 147 -0.68 11.19 2.84
CA LEU A 147 -1.66 11.93 3.63
C LEU A 147 -2.14 13.14 2.84
N VAL A 148 -3.45 13.30 2.70
CA VAL A 148 -4.10 14.43 2.03
C VAL A 148 -5.17 15.01 2.93
N GLY A 149 -5.23 16.33 3.04
CA GLY A 149 -6.26 17.02 3.84
C GLY A 149 -6.04 18.52 3.90
N GLU A 150 -7.01 19.23 4.45
CA GLU A 150 -6.98 20.71 4.52
C GLU A 150 -5.79 21.23 5.33
N SER A 151 -5.44 20.55 6.42
CA SER A 151 -4.32 20.90 7.31
C SER A 151 -2.98 20.33 6.88
N VAL A 152 -2.92 19.59 5.78
CA VAL A 152 -1.69 18.92 5.31
C VAL A 152 -1.01 19.80 4.25
N PRO A 153 0.30 20.12 4.41
CA PRO A 153 1.03 20.88 3.40
C PRO A 153 1.06 20.17 2.04
N LYS A 154 0.72 20.87 0.97
CA LYS A 154 0.72 20.30 -0.38
C LYS A 154 2.14 20.12 -0.91
N GLY A 155 2.40 18.97 -1.53
CA GLY A 155 3.67 18.67 -2.19
C GLY A 155 4.85 18.43 -1.23
N LEU A 156 4.59 18.30 0.07
CA LEU A 156 5.62 17.97 1.05
C LEU A 156 6.05 16.51 0.89
N VAL A 157 7.36 16.29 0.86
CA VAL A 157 7.97 14.97 0.97
C VAL A 157 8.66 14.87 2.33
N VAL A 158 8.08 14.08 3.22
CA VAL A 158 8.64 13.83 4.56
C VAL A 158 9.74 12.79 4.47
N LYS A 159 10.91 13.09 5.00
CA LYS A 159 12.07 12.17 5.04
C LYS A 159 12.20 11.43 6.37
N THR A 160 11.46 11.83 7.38
CA THR A 160 11.40 11.13 8.66
C THR A 160 10.80 9.74 8.44
N PRO A 161 11.47 8.67 8.89
CA PRO A 161 10.89 7.34 8.81
C PRO A 161 9.56 7.26 9.58
N VAL A 162 8.54 6.73 8.93
CA VAL A 162 7.22 6.51 9.50
C VAL A 162 6.81 5.06 9.27
N SER A 163 5.84 4.58 10.03
CA SER A 163 5.35 3.21 9.90
C SER A 163 3.86 3.09 10.22
N LEU A 164 3.29 1.89 10.08
CA LEU A 164 1.88 1.62 10.40
C LEU A 164 1.51 1.91 11.87
N ILE A 165 2.48 1.92 12.77
CA ILE A 165 2.26 2.25 14.18
C ILE A 165 1.82 3.71 14.37
N ASP A 166 2.14 4.58 13.41
CA ASP A 166 1.82 6.02 13.44
C ASP A 166 0.38 6.30 12.97
N VAL A 167 -0.29 5.33 12.36
CA VAL A 167 -1.66 5.49 11.85
C VAL A 167 -2.66 5.70 12.99
N PHE A 168 -2.59 4.89 14.04
CA PHE A 168 -3.53 4.99 15.15
C PHE A 168 -3.46 6.33 15.89
N PRO A 169 -2.28 6.84 16.31
CA PRO A 169 -2.18 8.16 16.91
C PRO A 169 -2.59 9.30 15.95
N SER A 170 -2.40 9.13 14.64
CA SER A 170 -2.86 10.10 13.65
C SER A 170 -4.39 10.18 13.60
N ILE A 171 -5.09 9.06 13.71
CA ILE A 171 -6.55 9.02 13.77
C ILE A 171 -7.04 9.73 15.06
N LEU A 172 -6.42 9.44 16.20
CA LEU A 172 -6.77 10.08 17.46
C LEU A 172 -6.57 11.60 17.39
N ASP A 173 -5.43 12.04 16.88
CA ASP A 173 -5.07 13.45 16.72
C ASP A 173 -6.07 14.18 15.82
N PHE A 174 -6.40 13.60 14.68
CA PHE A 174 -7.38 14.17 13.74
C PHE A 174 -8.76 14.42 14.40
N PHE A 175 -9.19 13.49 15.26
CA PHE A 175 -10.46 13.64 15.97
C PHE A 175 -10.34 14.41 17.30
N ASN A 176 -9.18 14.99 17.62
CA ASN A 176 -8.89 15.64 18.90
C ASN A 176 -9.15 14.72 20.11
N ILE A 177 -8.88 13.44 19.95
CA ILE A 177 -8.96 12.44 21.02
C ILE A 177 -7.59 12.34 21.71
N LYS A 178 -7.60 12.41 23.04
CA LYS A 178 -6.36 12.31 23.82
C LYS A 178 -5.62 11.01 23.51
N LYS A 179 -4.31 11.12 23.30
CA LYS A 179 -3.42 9.96 23.10
C LYS A 179 -3.57 8.98 24.28
N ILE A 180 -3.64 7.70 23.94
CA ILE A 180 -3.73 6.61 24.92
C ILE A 180 -2.32 6.29 25.42
N ASP A 181 -2.16 6.13 26.74
CA ASP A 181 -0.89 5.77 27.34
C ASP A 181 -0.40 4.41 26.80
N GLY A 182 0.90 4.32 26.54
CA GLY A 182 1.52 3.12 25.95
C GLY A 182 1.48 3.03 24.43
N ASN A 183 0.88 3.99 23.75
CA ASN A 183 0.98 4.08 22.28
C ASN A 183 2.38 4.55 21.87
N LEU A 184 3.07 3.74 21.04
CA LEU A 184 4.47 3.97 20.66
C LEU A 184 4.62 4.86 19.42
N GLY A 185 3.54 5.01 18.59
CA GLY A 185 3.60 5.81 17.37
C GLY A 185 3.39 7.31 17.63
N GLU A 186 3.66 8.10 16.59
CA GLU A 186 3.45 9.55 16.55
C GLU A 186 2.44 9.92 15.46
N SER A 187 1.79 11.07 15.62
CA SER A 187 0.82 11.53 14.62
C SER A 187 1.52 11.97 13.34
N LEU A 188 1.11 11.43 12.20
CA LEU A 188 1.58 11.85 10.88
C LEU A 188 1.29 13.34 10.60
N PHE A 189 0.24 13.91 11.20
CA PHE A 189 -0.05 15.34 11.11
C PHE A 189 1.01 16.20 11.82
N GLN A 190 1.57 15.71 12.91
CA GLN A 190 2.66 16.39 13.63
C GLN A 190 4.01 16.19 12.92
N ILE A 191 4.26 15.02 12.35
CA ILE A 191 5.48 14.73 11.58
C ILE A 191 5.53 15.54 10.27
N ALA A 192 4.39 15.88 9.69
CA ALA A 192 4.27 16.62 8.43
C ALA A 192 4.30 18.14 8.58
N GLN A 193 4.50 18.67 9.77
CA GLN A 193 4.68 20.11 10.04
C GLN A 193 6.15 20.51 9.96
#